data_0842d377c297e0e3fbc5a4b1fad05d3b
#
_entry.id   0842d377c297e0e3fbc5a4b1fad05d3b
#
_cell.length_a   1.000
_cell.length_b   1.000
_cell.length_c   1.000
_cell.angle_alpha   90.00
_cell.angle_beta   90.00
_cell.angle_gamma   90.00
#
_symmetry.space_group_name_H-M   'P 1'
#
loop_
_entity.id
_entity.type
_entity.pdbx_description
1 polymer ?
#
loop_
_entity_poly.entity_id
_entity_poly.type
_entity_poly.pdbx_seq_one_letter_code
_entity_poly.pdbx_strand_id
1 'polypeptide(L)'
;KSGLIYNSESSKSIATLALGEFNNDPSDRDGGNTTILASAYGSFGNKGIRTEAILYTKVIDSTGKVILDKTADTTKLFSEETAYIMYDILKGPVTGFDAGGAKFGDIPVAGKSGTTDNSDSFWFSGLTPYYSASVWIGYDMPTKLNGYSSSAASLWGDVMGVVHQGLSYKEIEKPSTVVTATVCRDSGKLATDLCAQDQRGNRVRTEYFIEGTQPTTACDVHVTAKVNSTNNKLATASTPVRNIVTKVFIKKLNPNSATTDYPYVLPTEYDNSSGSQTISLSSLGLSKNMDLYDAIKILNENEISYTISGESISGSITSGQYTVKNFKSTIKAGESVSLTVAKASSSNNNSNNNNHSNNYDSNNNGNSNGSALDELEDDLNSILHWLGALFN
;
A
#
# COMPACT_ATOMS: atom_id res chain seq x y z
N LYS A 1 1.96 33.34 12.76
CA LYS A 1 0.49 33.24 12.52
C LYS A 1 -0.12 32.05 13.25
N SER A 2 0.56 30.90 13.30
CA SER A 2 0.10 29.68 14.03
C SER A 2 0.06 29.85 15.56
N GLY A 3 0.79 30.80 16.10
CA GLY A 3 1.01 30.98 17.54
C GLY A 3 2.27 30.26 18.05
N LEU A 4 2.88 29.38 17.25
CA LEU A 4 4.15 28.76 17.57
C LEU A 4 5.27 29.81 17.53
N ILE A 5 6.24 29.65 18.41
CA ILE A 5 7.42 30.49 18.50
C ILE A 5 8.58 29.76 17.81
N TYR A 6 9.24 30.44 16.90
CA TYR A 6 10.41 29.93 16.18
C TYR A 6 11.59 30.81 16.50
N ASN A 7 12.63 30.23 17.06
CA ASN A 7 13.90 30.93 17.24
C ASN A 7 14.76 30.88 15.96
N SER A 8 15.93 31.52 15.98
CA SER A 8 16.80 31.62 14.82
C SER A 8 17.42 30.27 14.42
N GLU A 9 17.59 29.35 15.34
CA GLU A 9 18.18 28.02 15.10
C GLU A 9 17.14 27.05 14.57
N SER A 10 15.96 26.95 15.21
CA SER A 10 14.85 26.10 14.76
C SER A 10 14.37 26.46 13.35
N SER A 11 14.36 27.74 13.01
CA SER A 11 13.96 28.20 11.66
C SER A 11 14.94 27.83 10.55
N LYS A 12 16.19 27.49 10.89
CA LYS A 12 17.21 27.05 9.91
C LYS A 12 17.20 25.54 9.66
N SER A 13 16.66 24.77 10.57
CA SER A 13 16.59 23.31 10.45
C SER A 13 15.32 22.88 9.74
N ILE A 14 15.42 22.52 8.46
CA ILE A 14 14.29 22.03 7.67
C ILE A 14 13.74 20.72 8.28
N ALA A 15 14.60 19.84 8.78
CA ALA A 15 14.20 18.59 9.41
C ALA A 15 13.39 18.85 10.69
N THR A 16 13.91 19.68 11.58
CA THR A 16 13.22 20.09 12.83
C THR A 16 11.87 20.74 12.51
N LEU A 17 11.84 21.64 11.54
CA LEU A 17 10.61 22.32 11.13
C LEU A 17 9.57 21.33 10.58
N ALA A 18 10.00 20.37 9.75
CA ALA A 18 9.11 19.37 9.16
C ALA A 18 8.58 18.36 10.19
N LEU A 19 9.42 17.93 11.14
CA LEU A 19 9.03 16.97 12.18
C LEU A 19 8.29 17.63 13.35
N GLY A 20 8.39 18.98 13.48
CA GLY A 20 7.77 19.71 14.61
C GLY A 20 8.51 19.52 15.93
N GLU A 21 9.77 19.10 15.92
CA GLU A 21 10.62 19.03 17.10
C GLU A 21 11.31 20.38 17.30
N PHE A 22 11.19 20.93 18.51
CA PHE A 22 11.70 22.23 18.86
C PHE A 22 12.80 22.11 19.90
N ASN A 23 13.74 23.08 19.88
CA ASN A 23 14.78 23.15 20.88
C ASN A 23 14.19 23.53 22.25
N ASN A 24 14.55 22.80 23.29
CA ASN A 24 14.08 23.02 24.66
C ASN A 24 15.07 23.88 25.45
N ASP A 25 15.70 24.89 24.84
CA ASP A 25 16.59 25.81 25.50
C ASP A 25 15.79 26.86 26.31
N PRO A 26 15.92 26.91 27.65
CA PRO A 26 15.22 27.89 28.46
C PRO A 26 15.59 29.33 28.14
N SER A 27 16.76 29.59 27.57
CA SER A 27 17.27 30.92 27.24
C SER A 27 16.79 31.44 25.89
N ASP A 28 16.45 30.54 24.96
CA ASP A 28 15.98 30.87 23.60
C ASP A 28 14.75 30.01 23.25
N ARG A 29 13.64 30.33 23.92
CA ARG A 29 12.39 29.55 23.84
C ARG A 29 11.84 29.50 22.45
N ASP A 30 11.48 28.27 22.01
CA ASP A 30 10.77 28.01 20.79
C ASP A 30 9.64 26.98 21.00
N GLY A 31 8.87 26.71 19.94
CA GLY A 31 7.76 25.76 19.98
C GLY A 31 6.47 26.38 20.51
N GLY A 32 5.77 25.61 21.30
CA GLY A 32 4.46 25.99 21.80
C GLY A 32 4.08 25.18 23.05
N ASN A 33 2.84 25.33 23.45
CA ASN A 33 2.24 24.56 24.53
C ASN A 33 0.94 23.92 24.04
N THR A 34 0.31 23.12 24.89
CA THR A 34 -0.95 22.41 24.55
C THR A 34 -2.05 23.37 24.10
N THR A 35 -2.16 24.55 24.71
CA THR A 35 -3.18 25.55 24.34
C THR A 35 -2.93 26.13 22.94
N ILE A 36 -1.68 26.44 22.62
CA ILE A 36 -1.29 26.96 21.30
C ILE A 36 -1.54 25.89 20.25
N LEU A 37 -1.15 24.63 20.48
CA LEU A 37 -1.39 23.54 19.55
C LEU A 37 -2.87 23.24 19.37
N ALA A 38 -3.67 23.22 20.43
CA ALA A 38 -5.12 23.08 20.31
C ALA A 38 -5.74 24.18 19.43
N SER A 39 -5.33 25.44 19.64
CA SER A 39 -5.77 26.57 18.82
C SER A 39 -5.34 26.45 17.35
N ALA A 40 -4.12 25.97 17.08
CA ALA A 40 -3.61 25.77 15.74
C ALA A 40 -4.35 24.63 15.01
N TYR A 41 -4.54 23.49 15.67
CA TYR A 41 -5.28 22.35 15.11
C TYR A 41 -6.76 22.67 14.86
N GLY A 42 -7.36 23.50 15.74
CA GLY A 42 -8.73 23.99 15.54
C GLY A 42 -8.94 24.69 14.21
N SER A 43 -7.88 25.25 13.60
CA SER A 43 -8.00 25.90 12.29
C SER A 43 -8.37 24.93 11.16
N PHE A 44 -8.00 23.65 11.26
CA PHE A 44 -8.39 22.67 10.25
C PHE A 44 -9.91 22.37 10.27
N GLY A 45 -10.52 22.44 11.47
CA GLY A 45 -11.98 22.30 11.61
C GLY A 45 -12.75 23.60 11.40
N ASN A 46 -12.05 24.74 11.37
CA ASN A 46 -12.63 26.09 11.27
C ASN A 46 -12.24 26.80 9.98
N LYS A 47 -12.36 26.13 8.85
CA LYS A 47 -12.16 26.72 7.49
C LYS A 47 -10.81 27.44 7.30
N GLY A 48 -9.78 26.95 7.97
CA GLY A 48 -8.43 27.53 7.94
C GLY A 48 -8.24 28.76 8.84
N ILE A 49 -9.19 29.06 9.70
CA ILE A 49 -9.15 30.21 10.59
C ILE A 49 -8.76 29.74 11.99
N ARG A 50 -7.59 30.18 12.46
CA ARG A 50 -7.17 30.02 13.85
C ARG A 50 -7.88 31.04 14.71
N THR A 51 -8.43 30.59 15.84
CA THR A 51 -8.94 31.43 16.91
C THR A 51 -7.94 31.45 18.06
N GLU A 52 -7.61 32.63 18.57
CA GLU A 52 -6.75 32.78 19.75
C GLU A 52 -7.39 32.06 20.94
N ALA A 53 -6.58 31.29 21.67
CA ALA A 53 -7.03 30.73 22.94
C ALA A 53 -7.05 31.83 24.03
N ILE A 54 -8.20 32.04 24.60
CA ILE A 54 -8.42 33.01 25.69
C ILE A 54 -8.94 32.31 26.94
N LEU A 55 -8.57 32.80 28.11
CA LEU A 55 -8.97 32.25 29.39
C LEU A 55 -10.27 32.84 29.95
N TYR A 56 -10.69 33.97 29.42
CA TYR A 56 -11.93 34.65 29.82
C TYR A 56 -12.48 35.43 28.64
N THR A 57 -13.78 35.56 28.58
CA THR A 57 -14.48 36.44 27.62
C THR A 57 -14.87 37.76 28.27
N LYS A 58 -15.19 37.74 29.55
CA LYS A 58 -15.67 38.89 30.30
C LYS A 58 -15.34 38.76 31.80
N VAL A 59 -14.94 39.85 32.41
CA VAL A 59 -14.80 39.97 33.86
C VAL A 59 -15.70 41.10 34.30
N ILE A 60 -16.53 40.85 35.32
CA ILE A 60 -17.42 41.82 35.92
C ILE A 60 -17.09 41.94 37.44
N ASP A 61 -17.25 43.14 37.99
CA ASP A 61 -17.12 43.35 39.43
C ASP A 61 -18.41 42.99 40.19
N SER A 62 -18.37 43.12 41.51
CA SER A 62 -19.50 42.81 42.39
C SER A 62 -20.74 43.72 42.16
N THR A 63 -20.59 44.83 41.46
CA THR A 63 -21.68 45.75 41.14
C THR A 63 -22.30 45.47 39.72
N GLY A 64 -21.74 44.47 38.98
CA GLY A 64 -22.16 44.14 37.63
C GLY A 64 -21.47 44.99 36.55
N LYS A 65 -20.52 45.84 36.90
CA LYS A 65 -19.75 46.61 35.92
C LYS A 65 -18.73 45.75 35.23
N VAL A 66 -18.67 45.87 33.92
CA VAL A 66 -17.65 45.17 33.07
C VAL A 66 -16.29 45.80 33.37
N ILE A 67 -15.34 45.01 33.83
CA ILE A 67 -13.94 45.38 34.09
C ILE A 67 -13.08 45.05 32.87
N LEU A 68 -13.26 43.84 32.32
CA LEU A 68 -12.56 43.37 31.14
C LEU A 68 -13.58 42.74 30.19
N ASP A 69 -13.41 42.99 28.94
CA ASP A 69 -14.15 42.35 27.83
C ASP A 69 -13.15 41.98 26.75
N LYS A 70 -13.05 40.69 26.47
CA LYS A 70 -12.09 40.15 25.49
C LYS A 70 -12.79 39.28 24.47
N THR A 71 -12.66 39.66 23.21
CA THR A 71 -12.98 38.79 22.08
C THR A 71 -11.69 38.15 21.58
N ALA A 72 -11.74 36.86 21.30
CA ALA A 72 -10.59 36.14 20.74
C ALA A 72 -10.24 36.67 19.35
N ASP A 73 -8.98 36.97 19.12
CA ASP A 73 -8.49 37.34 17.81
C ASP A 73 -8.51 36.12 16.87
N THR A 74 -8.86 36.38 15.61
CA THR A 74 -8.86 35.36 14.58
C THR A 74 -7.81 35.65 13.51
N THR A 75 -7.18 34.59 12.98
CA THR A 75 -6.18 34.71 11.92
C THR A 75 -6.41 33.63 10.88
N LYS A 76 -6.54 33.99 9.62
CA LYS A 76 -6.59 33.01 8.53
C LYS A 76 -5.17 32.46 8.30
N LEU A 77 -5.02 31.14 8.46
CA LEU A 77 -3.76 30.41 8.26
C LEU A 77 -3.75 29.77 6.86
N PHE A 78 -4.85 29.13 6.47
CA PHE A 78 -4.99 28.33 5.26
C PHE A 78 -6.25 28.70 4.51
N SER A 79 -6.37 28.27 3.27
CA SER A 79 -7.65 28.26 2.57
C SER A 79 -8.59 27.22 3.20
N GLU A 80 -9.89 27.30 2.92
CA GLU A 80 -10.88 26.35 3.41
C GLU A 80 -10.62 24.95 2.83
N GLU A 81 -10.20 24.88 1.58
CA GLU A 81 -9.84 23.64 0.88
C GLU A 81 -8.64 22.95 1.53
N THR A 82 -7.56 23.71 1.77
CA THR A 82 -6.36 23.19 2.44
C THR A 82 -6.69 22.68 3.84
N ALA A 83 -7.51 23.42 4.59
CA ALA A 83 -7.92 23.02 5.93
C ALA A 83 -8.71 21.70 5.90
N TYR A 84 -9.66 21.56 4.96
CA TYR A 84 -10.44 20.34 4.81
C TYR A 84 -9.59 19.14 4.42
N ILE A 85 -8.69 19.28 3.44
CA ILE A 85 -7.80 18.20 3.01
C ILE A 85 -6.88 17.79 4.15
N MET A 86 -6.31 18.73 4.91
CA MET A 86 -5.51 18.40 6.11
C MET A 86 -6.33 17.70 7.18
N TYR A 87 -7.58 18.11 7.42
CA TYR A 87 -8.47 17.41 8.33
C TYR A 87 -8.67 15.95 7.89
N ASP A 88 -8.88 15.72 6.59
CA ASP A 88 -9.06 14.37 6.04
C ASP A 88 -7.79 13.51 6.21
N ILE A 89 -6.62 14.06 5.89
CA ILE A 89 -5.33 13.40 6.10
C ILE A 89 -5.13 13.03 7.58
N LEU A 90 -5.47 13.93 8.50
CA LEU A 90 -5.32 13.73 9.94
C LEU A 90 -6.30 12.70 10.53
N LYS A 91 -7.30 12.23 9.78
CA LYS A 91 -8.10 11.05 10.15
C LYS A 91 -7.31 9.75 10.03
N GLY A 92 -6.32 9.71 9.12
CA GLY A 92 -5.48 8.53 8.89
C GLY A 92 -4.78 8.00 10.15
N PRO A 93 -3.99 8.79 10.88
CA PRO A 93 -3.32 8.34 12.12
C PRO A 93 -4.27 7.81 13.19
N VAL A 94 -5.49 8.35 13.26
CA VAL A 94 -6.52 7.94 14.24
C VAL A 94 -7.21 6.64 13.80
N THR A 95 -7.29 6.36 12.51
CA THR A 95 -7.85 5.10 11.97
C THR A 95 -6.79 4.00 11.87
N GLY A 96 -5.51 4.37 11.84
CA GLY A 96 -4.35 3.49 11.78
C GLY A 96 -3.78 3.12 13.15
N PHE A 97 -2.48 2.88 13.22
CA PHE A 97 -1.81 2.22 14.32
C PHE A 97 -1.59 3.06 15.60
N ASP A 98 -1.19 4.34 15.48
CA ASP A 98 -0.61 5.04 16.62
C ASP A 98 -1.59 5.79 17.49
N ALA A 99 -2.71 6.21 16.94
CA ALA A 99 -3.63 7.11 17.59
C ALA A 99 -5.07 6.58 17.70
N GLY A 100 -5.25 5.28 17.51
CA GLY A 100 -6.57 4.62 17.61
C GLY A 100 -7.27 4.84 18.96
N GLY A 101 -6.49 5.01 20.03
CA GLY A 101 -7.01 5.34 21.36
C GLY A 101 -7.67 6.73 21.48
N ALA A 102 -7.46 7.61 20.49
CA ALA A 102 -8.17 8.89 20.43
C ALA A 102 -9.64 8.78 19.99
N LYS A 103 -10.07 7.64 19.47
CA LYS A 103 -11.46 7.43 19.05
C LYS A 103 -12.39 7.28 20.25
N PHE A 104 -13.56 7.86 20.13
CA PHE A 104 -14.68 7.68 21.06
C PHE A 104 -16.00 7.82 20.27
N GLY A 105 -16.97 6.93 20.52
CA GLY A 105 -18.26 6.96 19.83
C GLY A 105 -18.16 7.05 18.30
N ASP A 106 -19.13 7.72 17.68
CA ASP A 106 -19.24 7.83 16.22
C ASP A 106 -18.77 9.19 15.67
N ILE A 107 -18.36 10.13 16.53
CA ILE A 107 -17.91 11.46 16.09
C ILE A 107 -16.52 11.33 15.46
N PRO A 108 -16.31 11.85 14.24
CA PRO A 108 -15.02 11.77 13.57
C PRO A 108 -13.93 12.50 14.36
N VAL A 109 -12.78 11.84 14.47
CA VAL A 109 -11.58 12.38 15.10
C VAL A 109 -10.46 12.48 14.07
N ALA A 110 -9.79 13.60 14.04
CA ALA A 110 -8.58 13.83 13.28
C ALA A 110 -7.48 14.33 14.21
N GLY A 111 -6.25 13.85 14.02
CA GLY A 111 -5.16 14.25 14.91
C GLY A 111 -3.86 13.55 14.61
N LYS A 112 -2.80 13.95 15.33
CA LYS A 112 -1.45 13.41 15.16
C LYS A 112 -0.76 13.28 16.52
N SER A 113 -0.09 12.16 16.71
CA SER A 113 0.82 11.91 17.83
C SER A 113 2.17 12.59 17.60
N GLY A 114 2.89 12.88 18.66
CA GLY A 114 4.28 13.32 18.64
C GLY A 114 5.07 12.59 19.72
N THR A 115 6.30 12.24 19.42
CA THR A 115 7.23 11.58 20.34
C THR A 115 8.62 12.15 20.10
N THR A 116 9.30 12.59 21.16
CA THR A 116 10.70 13.01 21.06
C THR A 116 11.61 11.80 20.90
N ASP A 117 12.76 11.97 20.26
CA ASP A 117 13.75 10.91 19.98
C ASP A 117 14.14 10.11 21.25
N ASN A 118 14.23 10.78 22.40
CA ASN A 118 14.56 10.16 23.69
C ASN A 118 13.34 9.58 24.41
N SER A 119 12.13 9.72 23.85
CA SER A 119 10.86 9.32 24.47
C SER A 119 10.64 10.00 25.83
N ASP A 120 11.05 11.26 26.00
CA ASP A 120 10.81 12.06 27.19
C ASP A 120 9.52 12.90 27.13
N SER A 121 8.90 12.95 25.94
CA SER A 121 7.64 13.66 25.72
C SER A 121 6.74 12.89 24.75
N PHE A 122 5.50 12.65 25.15
CA PHE A 122 4.44 12.14 24.28
C PHE A 122 3.37 13.20 24.08
N TRP A 123 3.02 13.43 22.81
CA TRP A 123 2.04 14.42 22.42
C TRP A 123 0.90 13.77 21.62
N PHE A 124 -0.27 14.33 21.78
CA PHE A 124 -1.35 14.16 20.82
C PHE A 124 -2.12 15.47 20.67
N SER A 125 -2.25 15.96 19.45
CA SER A 125 -3.08 17.11 19.11
C SER A 125 -4.15 16.67 18.12
N GLY A 126 -5.40 16.95 18.42
CA GLY A 126 -6.51 16.49 17.62
C GLY A 126 -7.72 17.42 17.66
N LEU A 127 -8.64 17.14 16.76
CA LEU A 127 -9.91 17.87 16.63
C LEU A 127 -11.05 16.93 16.24
N THR A 128 -12.23 17.42 16.56
CA THR A 128 -13.51 16.91 16.07
C THR A 128 -14.24 18.05 15.34
N PRO A 129 -15.40 17.80 14.75
CA PRO A 129 -16.25 18.90 14.23
C PRO A 129 -16.75 19.89 15.28
N TYR A 130 -16.49 19.63 16.56
CA TYR A 130 -16.95 20.47 17.67
C TYR A 130 -15.80 21.20 18.37
N TYR A 131 -14.71 20.47 18.70
CA TYR A 131 -13.65 20.97 19.56
C TYR A 131 -12.29 20.51 19.06
N SER A 132 -11.26 21.25 19.46
CA SER A 132 -9.86 20.85 19.35
C SER A 132 -9.21 20.82 20.72
N ALA A 133 -8.31 19.87 20.92
CA ALA A 133 -7.56 19.72 22.16
C ALA A 133 -6.15 19.19 21.88
N SER A 134 -5.26 19.41 22.83
CA SER A 134 -3.91 18.86 22.80
C SER A 134 -3.52 18.33 24.17
N VAL A 135 -2.85 17.19 24.18
CA VAL A 135 -2.33 16.51 25.37
C VAL A 135 -0.82 16.39 25.26
N TRP A 136 -0.15 16.66 26.37
CA TRP A 136 1.27 16.38 26.57
C TRP A 136 1.46 15.52 27.80
N ILE A 137 2.31 14.51 27.69
CA ILE A 137 2.78 13.67 28.80
C ILE A 137 4.28 13.80 28.85
N GLY A 138 4.80 14.24 29.99
CA GLY A 138 6.24 14.45 30.21
C GLY A 138 6.53 14.88 31.61
N TYR A 139 7.80 15.11 31.89
CA TYR A 139 8.30 15.72 33.14
C TYR A 139 8.87 17.09 32.83
N ASP A 140 8.79 18.01 33.80
CA ASP A 140 9.37 19.36 33.66
C ASP A 140 10.89 19.33 33.38
N MET A 141 11.58 18.36 33.96
CA MET A 141 12.94 18.01 33.58
C MET A 141 12.91 16.81 32.64
N PRO A 142 13.42 16.92 31.41
CA PRO A 142 13.38 15.86 30.44
C PRO A 142 13.87 14.54 31.01
N THR A 143 12.98 13.57 31.12
CA THR A 143 13.24 12.24 31.67
C THR A 143 12.50 11.22 30.81
N LYS A 144 13.20 10.16 30.39
CA LYS A 144 12.62 9.10 29.57
C LYS A 144 11.36 8.54 30.22
N LEU A 145 10.28 8.55 29.48
CA LEU A 145 8.99 7.98 29.88
C LEU A 145 8.98 6.47 29.70
N ASN A 146 8.33 5.78 30.65
CA ASN A 146 7.98 4.38 30.52
C ASN A 146 6.56 4.29 29.93
N GLY A 147 6.45 3.95 28.64
CA GLY A 147 5.15 3.87 27.95
C GLY A 147 5.29 3.95 26.45
N TYR A 148 4.16 4.18 25.80
CA TYR A 148 4.06 4.29 24.36
C TYR A 148 3.49 5.65 23.98
N SER A 149 3.84 6.15 22.80
CA SER A 149 3.31 7.40 22.23
C SER A 149 1.78 7.42 22.13
N SER A 150 1.16 6.25 21.98
CA SER A 150 -0.31 6.07 21.98
C SER A 150 -0.98 6.47 23.30
N SER A 151 -0.23 6.57 24.42
CA SER A 151 -0.78 6.97 25.73
C SER A 151 -1.39 8.38 25.70
N ALA A 152 -0.76 9.32 25.01
CA ALA A 152 -1.29 10.68 24.86
C ALA A 152 -2.58 10.70 24.03
N ALA A 153 -2.66 9.87 22.98
CA ALA A 153 -3.88 9.72 22.17
C ALA A 153 -5.03 9.10 22.99
N SER A 154 -4.74 8.07 23.79
CA SER A 154 -5.74 7.45 24.65
C SER A 154 -6.28 8.41 25.71
N LEU A 155 -5.39 9.14 26.41
CA LEU A 155 -5.81 10.15 27.37
C LEU A 155 -6.66 11.26 26.71
N TRP A 156 -6.28 11.68 25.50
CA TRP A 156 -7.08 12.63 24.72
C TRP A 156 -8.48 12.06 24.41
N GLY A 157 -8.57 10.81 23.97
CA GLY A 157 -9.81 10.13 23.67
C GLY A 157 -10.74 10.00 24.88
N ASP A 158 -10.18 9.63 26.05
CA ASP A 158 -10.92 9.52 27.31
C ASP A 158 -11.53 10.87 27.72
N VAL A 159 -10.72 11.94 27.70
CA VAL A 159 -11.19 13.29 28.05
C VAL A 159 -12.24 13.78 27.03
N MET A 160 -11.96 13.66 25.74
CA MET A 160 -12.85 14.15 24.71
C MET A 160 -14.14 13.32 24.63
N GLY A 161 -14.09 12.05 24.96
CA GLY A 161 -15.29 11.20 25.09
C GLY A 161 -16.26 11.75 26.13
N VAL A 162 -15.75 12.25 27.27
CA VAL A 162 -16.58 12.91 28.30
C VAL A 162 -17.09 14.27 27.81
N VAL A 163 -16.20 15.08 27.21
CA VAL A 163 -16.56 16.42 26.69
C VAL A 163 -17.64 16.37 25.62
N HIS A 164 -17.73 15.26 24.87
CA HIS A 164 -18.70 15.09 23.79
C HIS A 164 -19.99 14.37 24.20
N GLN A 165 -20.14 14.05 25.48
CA GLN A 165 -21.39 13.42 25.95
C GLN A 165 -22.60 14.26 25.59
N GLY A 166 -23.60 13.63 24.95
CA GLY A 166 -24.83 14.29 24.52
C GLY A 166 -24.74 15.05 23.18
N LEU A 167 -23.55 15.10 22.55
CA LEU A 167 -23.40 15.65 21.20
C LEU A 167 -23.76 14.59 20.16
N SER A 168 -24.48 15.03 19.11
CA SER A 168 -24.83 14.15 17.99
C SER A 168 -23.69 14.04 16.99
N TYR A 169 -23.78 13.05 16.08
CA TYR A 169 -22.87 12.95 14.94
C TYR A 169 -22.86 14.24 14.12
N LYS A 170 -21.67 14.66 13.74
CA LYS A 170 -21.43 15.80 12.87
C LYS A 170 -20.18 15.55 12.04
N GLU A 171 -20.16 15.99 10.80
CA GLU A 171 -18.98 16.04 9.92
C GLU A 171 -18.59 17.49 9.63
N ILE A 172 -17.32 17.70 9.30
CA ILE A 172 -16.86 18.96 8.70
C ILE A 172 -17.28 18.95 7.23
N GLU A 173 -18.01 19.98 6.83
CA GLU A 173 -18.52 20.11 5.48
C GLU A 173 -17.37 20.23 4.47
N LYS A 174 -17.43 19.40 3.42
CA LYS A 174 -16.46 19.44 2.33
C LYS A 174 -16.75 20.66 1.44
N PRO A 175 -15.77 21.57 1.24
CA PRO A 175 -15.94 22.68 0.31
C PRO A 175 -16.28 22.18 -1.10
N SER A 176 -17.16 22.91 -1.81
CA SER A 176 -17.53 22.55 -3.19
C SER A 176 -16.35 22.61 -4.17
N THR A 177 -15.35 23.41 -3.84
CA THR A 177 -14.07 23.55 -4.58
C THR A 177 -13.06 22.44 -4.26
N VAL A 178 -13.39 21.50 -3.37
CA VAL A 178 -12.61 20.27 -3.18
C VAL A 178 -13.23 19.16 -4.02
N VAL A 179 -12.49 18.72 -5.01
CA VAL A 179 -12.87 17.66 -5.96
C VAL A 179 -12.13 16.36 -5.63
N THR A 180 -12.57 15.26 -6.22
CA THR A 180 -11.91 13.96 -6.09
C THR A 180 -11.34 13.53 -7.43
N ALA A 181 -10.21 12.82 -7.40
CA ALA A 181 -9.68 12.11 -8.55
C ALA A 181 -9.20 10.72 -8.13
N THR A 182 -9.35 9.75 -9.03
CA THR A 182 -8.84 8.39 -8.83
C THR A 182 -7.42 8.33 -9.36
N VAL A 183 -6.47 8.14 -8.46
CA VAL A 183 -5.03 8.24 -8.74
C VAL A 183 -4.29 6.94 -8.46
N CYS A 184 -3.14 6.83 -9.05
CA CYS A 184 -2.17 5.78 -8.75
C CYS A 184 -1.32 6.19 -7.55
N ARG A 185 -1.24 5.35 -6.52
CA ARG A 185 -0.44 5.60 -5.30
C ARG A 185 1.05 5.79 -5.57
N ASP A 186 1.58 5.21 -6.65
CA ASP A 186 3.01 5.28 -6.96
C ASP A 186 3.40 6.51 -7.78
N SER A 187 2.53 7.00 -8.64
CA SER A 187 2.83 8.14 -9.52
C SER A 187 2.11 9.43 -9.18
N GLY A 188 1.07 9.37 -8.34
CA GLY A 188 0.17 10.49 -8.11
C GLY A 188 -0.68 10.91 -9.31
N LYS A 189 -0.50 10.28 -10.49
CA LYS A 189 -1.23 10.56 -11.73
C LYS A 189 -2.56 9.80 -11.75
N LEU A 190 -3.43 10.09 -12.71
CA LEU A 190 -4.69 9.37 -12.89
C LEU A 190 -4.42 7.87 -13.03
N ALA A 191 -5.16 7.07 -12.27
CA ALA A 191 -5.00 5.61 -12.27
C ALA A 191 -5.38 5.02 -13.63
N THR A 192 -4.70 3.92 -14.00
CA THR A 192 -5.02 3.06 -15.14
C THR A 192 -5.34 1.66 -14.64
N ASP A 193 -5.84 0.80 -15.51
CA ASP A 193 -6.11 -0.61 -15.18
C ASP A 193 -4.85 -1.33 -14.70
N LEU A 194 -3.67 -0.92 -15.17
CA LEU A 194 -2.41 -1.51 -14.74
C LEU A 194 -2.10 -1.22 -13.27
N CYS A 195 -2.53 -0.07 -12.74
CA CYS A 195 -2.34 0.26 -11.33
C CYS A 195 -3.10 -0.71 -10.40
N ALA A 196 -4.26 -1.21 -10.84
CA ALA A 196 -5.03 -2.20 -10.08
C ALA A 196 -4.44 -3.61 -10.16
N GLN A 197 -3.54 -3.87 -11.13
CA GLN A 197 -2.92 -5.16 -11.40
C GLN A 197 -1.46 -5.24 -10.94
N ASP A 198 -1.00 -4.29 -10.12
CA ASP A 198 0.36 -4.32 -9.58
C ASP A 198 0.59 -5.58 -8.74
N GLN A 199 1.80 -6.13 -8.79
CA GLN A 199 2.17 -7.37 -8.08
C GLN A 199 2.10 -7.22 -6.55
N ARG A 200 2.15 -5.99 -6.01
CA ARG A 200 1.98 -5.68 -4.59
C ARG A 200 0.51 -5.52 -4.16
N GLY A 201 -0.43 -5.66 -5.09
CA GLY A 201 -1.85 -5.44 -4.90
C GLY A 201 -2.37 -4.17 -5.59
N ASN A 202 -3.62 -3.83 -5.33
CA ASN A 202 -4.28 -2.68 -5.95
C ASN A 202 -3.65 -1.35 -5.49
N ARG A 203 -3.08 -0.61 -6.44
CA ARG A 203 -2.44 0.69 -6.22
C ARG A 203 -3.33 1.88 -6.62
N VAL A 204 -4.62 1.66 -6.76
CA VAL A 204 -5.60 2.71 -7.10
C VAL A 204 -6.19 3.29 -5.82
N ARG A 205 -6.26 4.62 -5.74
CA ARG A 205 -6.85 5.34 -4.62
C ARG A 205 -7.62 6.56 -5.11
N THR A 206 -8.69 6.92 -4.41
CA THR A 206 -9.41 8.18 -4.63
C THR A 206 -8.94 9.20 -3.61
N GLU A 207 -8.49 10.36 -4.07
CA GLU A 207 -7.93 11.43 -3.24
C GLU A 207 -8.66 12.75 -3.48
N TYR A 208 -8.56 13.64 -2.51
CA TYR A 208 -9.08 15.01 -2.59
C TYR A 208 -8.04 15.96 -3.19
N PHE A 209 -8.54 16.91 -3.98
CA PHE A 209 -7.73 17.94 -4.61
C PHE A 209 -8.48 19.29 -4.55
N ILE A 210 -7.75 20.39 -4.49
CA ILE A 210 -8.32 21.70 -4.79
C ILE A 210 -8.66 21.70 -6.28
N GLU A 211 -9.83 22.15 -6.66
CA GLU A 211 -10.28 22.22 -8.05
C GLU A 211 -9.23 22.91 -8.94
N GLY A 212 -8.87 22.26 -10.04
CA GLY A 212 -7.81 22.70 -10.95
C GLY A 212 -6.40 22.18 -10.60
N THR A 213 -6.17 21.54 -9.42
CA THR A 213 -4.88 20.98 -9.04
C THR A 213 -4.82 19.46 -9.19
N GLN A 214 -5.94 18.80 -9.47
CA GLN A 214 -5.97 17.35 -9.68
C GLN A 214 -5.14 16.96 -10.91
N PRO A 215 -4.52 15.76 -10.91
CA PRO A 215 -3.74 15.28 -12.04
C PRO A 215 -4.62 15.15 -13.30
N THR A 216 -4.05 15.51 -14.45
CA THR A 216 -4.71 15.44 -15.76
C THR A 216 -4.10 14.38 -16.66
N THR A 217 -2.95 13.80 -16.28
CA THR A 217 -2.24 12.80 -17.05
C THR A 217 -2.38 11.42 -16.43
N ALA A 218 -2.51 10.39 -17.26
CA ALA A 218 -2.58 9.01 -16.81
C ALA A 218 -1.24 8.51 -16.26
N CYS A 219 -1.31 7.51 -15.37
CA CYS A 219 -0.16 6.83 -14.82
C CYS A 219 0.71 6.24 -15.95
N ASP A 220 1.99 6.56 -15.93
CA ASP A 220 3.01 6.12 -16.89
C ASP A 220 4.12 5.29 -16.23
N VAL A 221 3.99 5.00 -14.94
CA VAL A 221 4.98 4.18 -14.22
C VAL A 221 4.63 2.70 -14.23
N HIS A 222 3.34 2.34 -14.24
CA HIS A 222 2.92 0.96 -14.40
C HIS A 222 2.96 0.55 -15.87
N VAL A 223 3.65 -0.52 -16.16
CA VAL A 223 3.84 -1.04 -17.52
C VAL A 223 3.74 -2.56 -17.54
N THR A 224 3.34 -3.12 -18.67
CA THR A 224 3.39 -4.56 -18.89
C THR A 224 4.69 -4.96 -19.52
N ALA A 225 5.23 -6.11 -19.13
CA ALA A 225 6.34 -6.75 -19.83
C ALA A 225 6.15 -8.26 -19.88
N LYS A 226 6.65 -8.87 -20.96
CA LYS A 226 6.77 -10.32 -21.07
C LYS A 226 8.07 -10.75 -20.43
N VAL A 227 7.98 -11.69 -19.49
CA VAL A 227 9.14 -12.20 -18.74
C VAL A 227 9.12 -13.72 -18.72
N ASN A 228 10.30 -14.30 -18.53
CA ASN A 228 10.41 -15.73 -18.25
C ASN A 228 9.99 -15.97 -16.78
N SER A 229 8.95 -16.76 -16.58
CA SER A 229 8.37 -17.09 -15.26
C SER A 229 9.35 -17.76 -14.31
N THR A 230 10.44 -18.37 -14.81
CA THR A 230 11.41 -19.11 -14.00
C THR A 230 12.50 -18.23 -13.40
N ASN A 231 12.83 -17.09 -14.04
CA ASN A 231 13.93 -16.22 -13.62
C ASN A 231 13.57 -14.73 -13.59
N ASN A 232 12.33 -14.39 -13.93
CA ASN A 232 11.77 -13.03 -13.97
C ASN A 232 12.55 -12.03 -14.87
N LYS A 233 13.35 -12.51 -15.83
CA LYS A 233 14.04 -11.68 -16.82
C LYS A 233 13.15 -11.42 -18.05
N LEU A 234 13.42 -10.32 -18.77
CA LEU A 234 12.68 -9.97 -19.98
C LEU A 234 12.77 -11.10 -21.02
N ALA A 235 11.63 -11.56 -21.49
CA ALA A 235 11.56 -12.64 -22.47
C ALA A 235 12.19 -12.22 -23.80
N THR A 236 12.87 -13.16 -24.44
CA THR A 236 13.47 -13.02 -25.77
C THR A 236 12.91 -14.07 -26.73
N ALA A 237 13.30 -14.02 -27.98
CA ALA A 237 12.94 -15.05 -28.96
C ALA A 237 13.43 -16.46 -28.58
N SER A 238 14.43 -16.56 -27.71
CA SER A 238 14.97 -17.83 -27.21
C SER A 238 14.30 -18.32 -25.93
N THR A 239 13.43 -17.52 -25.31
CA THR A 239 12.66 -17.93 -24.13
C THR A 239 11.59 -18.94 -24.54
N PRO A 240 11.52 -20.11 -23.89
CA PRO A 240 10.46 -21.09 -24.17
C PRO A 240 9.07 -20.48 -24.00
N VAL A 241 8.20 -20.64 -24.97
CA VAL A 241 6.86 -20.02 -25.01
C VAL A 241 6.06 -20.31 -23.74
N ARG A 242 6.11 -21.55 -23.24
CA ARG A 242 5.46 -21.98 -22.00
C ARG A 242 5.93 -21.24 -20.74
N ASN A 243 7.11 -20.64 -20.79
CA ASN A 243 7.69 -19.86 -19.68
C ASN A 243 7.43 -18.36 -19.83
N ILE A 244 6.85 -17.91 -20.93
CA ILE A 244 6.56 -16.51 -21.15
C ILE A 244 5.26 -16.15 -20.45
N VAL A 245 5.34 -15.22 -19.51
CA VAL A 245 4.19 -14.64 -18.82
C VAL A 245 4.21 -13.13 -18.97
N THR A 246 3.04 -12.53 -19.10
CA THR A 246 2.91 -11.07 -19.05
C THR A 246 2.61 -10.66 -17.61
N LYS A 247 3.42 -9.78 -17.07
CA LYS A 247 3.22 -9.22 -15.73
C LYS A 247 3.20 -7.69 -15.78
N VAL A 248 2.57 -7.11 -14.78
CA VAL A 248 2.64 -5.66 -14.53
C VAL A 248 3.86 -5.37 -13.65
N PHE A 249 4.59 -4.34 -14.01
CA PHE A 249 5.76 -3.86 -13.29
C PHE A 249 5.68 -2.36 -13.12
N ILE A 250 6.42 -1.82 -12.16
CA ILE A 250 6.68 -0.38 -12.09
C ILE A 250 8.04 -0.05 -12.73
N LYS A 251 8.08 1.07 -13.42
CA LYS A 251 9.36 1.66 -13.83
C LYS A 251 10.09 2.15 -12.59
N LYS A 252 11.40 2.03 -12.56
CA LYS A 252 12.22 2.59 -11.49
C LYS A 252 12.02 4.11 -11.44
N LEU A 253 11.43 4.62 -10.34
CA LEU A 253 11.09 6.04 -10.20
C LEU A 253 12.33 6.91 -10.06
N ASN A 254 13.36 6.41 -9.39
CA ASN A 254 14.65 7.07 -9.28
C ASN A 254 15.75 6.17 -9.85
N PRO A 255 16.29 6.48 -11.04
CA PRO A 255 17.33 5.67 -11.68
C PRO A 255 18.63 5.58 -10.85
N ASN A 256 18.89 6.58 -9.99
CA ASN A 256 20.08 6.65 -9.14
C ASN A 256 19.89 5.98 -7.78
N SER A 257 18.71 5.48 -7.47
CA SER A 257 18.47 4.72 -6.25
C SER A 257 19.25 3.41 -6.29
N ALA A 258 20.07 3.17 -5.27
CA ALA A 258 20.79 1.91 -5.06
C ALA A 258 19.86 0.77 -4.61
N THR A 259 18.54 1.00 -4.54
CA THR A 259 17.58 -0.02 -4.17
C THR A 259 17.62 -1.19 -5.14
N THR A 260 17.78 -2.35 -4.58
CA THR A 260 17.71 -3.66 -5.23
C THR A 260 16.49 -3.74 -6.16
N ASP A 261 16.65 -4.42 -7.28
CA ASP A 261 15.56 -4.73 -8.18
C ASP A 261 14.56 -5.63 -7.45
N TYR A 262 13.56 -5.01 -6.82
CA TYR A 262 12.44 -5.74 -6.27
C TYR A 262 11.71 -6.49 -7.40
N PRO A 263 11.14 -7.66 -7.14
CA PRO A 263 10.50 -8.49 -8.18
C PRO A 263 9.35 -7.80 -8.92
N TYR A 264 8.83 -6.70 -8.41
CA TYR A 264 7.78 -5.88 -9.03
C TYR A 264 8.33 -4.70 -9.87
N VAL A 265 9.63 -4.43 -9.83
CA VAL A 265 10.28 -3.41 -10.67
C VAL A 265 10.56 -4.02 -12.04
N LEU A 266 10.37 -3.22 -13.10
CA LEU A 266 10.60 -3.66 -14.48
C LEU A 266 12.05 -4.16 -14.62
N PRO A 267 12.26 -5.45 -14.96
CA PRO A 267 13.60 -5.98 -15.11
C PRO A 267 14.33 -5.31 -16.28
N THR A 268 15.64 -5.14 -16.12
CA THR A 268 16.52 -4.62 -17.16
C THR A 268 17.29 -5.73 -17.87
N GLU A 269 17.36 -6.91 -17.27
CA GLU A 269 18.08 -8.05 -17.82
C GLU A 269 17.16 -8.85 -18.74
N TYR A 270 17.73 -9.29 -19.86
CA TYR A 270 17.08 -10.19 -20.79
C TYR A 270 17.34 -11.64 -20.43
N ASP A 271 16.36 -12.48 -20.71
CA ASP A 271 16.49 -13.92 -20.60
C ASP A 271 17.46 -14.45 -21.66
N ASN A 272 18.65 -14.81 -21.22
CA ASN A 272 19.68 -15.41 -22.06
C ASN A 272 19.63 -16.95 -22.03
N SER A 273 18.49 -17.53 -21.63
CA SER A 273 18.29 -18.97 -21.70
C SER A 273 18.39 -19.37 -23.19
N SER A 274 19.62 -19.43 -23.68
CA SER A 274 19.86 -20.03 -24.99
C SER A 274 19.27 -21.44 -24.96
N GLY A 275 18.48 -21.79 -25.97
CA GLY A 275 17.64 -22.97 -26.07
C GLY A 275 18.31 -24.34 -25.88
N SER A 276 19.13 -24.47 -24.87
CA SER A 276 19.77 -25.70 -24.40
C SER A 276 19.04 -26.31 -23.19
N GLN A 277 17.81 -25.87 -22.88
CA GLN A 277 17.03 -26.60 -21.90
C GLN A 277 16.60 -27.93 -22.47
N THR A 278 17.22 -28.96 -21.95
CA THR A 278 16.83 -30.34 -22.23
C THR A 278 15.50 -30.62 -21.53
N ILE A 279 14.47 -30.89 -22.28
CA ILE A 279 13.15 -31.25 -21.77
C ILE A 279 13.14 -32.76 -21.56
N SER A 280 12.90 -33.20 -20.34
CA SER A 280 12.65 -34.62 -20.06
C SER A 280 11.21 -34.96 -20.45
N LEU A 281 11.03 -35.81 -21.44
CA LEU A 281 9.70 -36.21 -21.90
C LEU A 281 8.98 -37.09 -20.87
N SER A 282 9.73 -37.84 -20.06
CA SER A 282 9.15 -38.61 -18.95
C SER A 282 8.59 -37.72 -17.83
N SER A 283 9.19 -36.55 -17.57
CA SER A 283 8.63 -35.61 -16.61
C SER A 283 7.35 -34.90 -17.10
N LEU A 284 7.09 -34.94 -18.40
CA LEU A 284 5.83 -34.49 -18.98
C LEU A 284 4.76 -35.60 -18.99
N GLY A 285 5.08 -36.81 -18.53
CA GLY A 285 4.16 -37.93 -18.49
C GLY A 285 4.28 -38.92 -19.65
N LEU A 286 5.24 -38.72 -20.59
CA LEU A 286 5.45 -39.70 -21.65
C LEU A 286 6.13 -40.96 -21.07
N SER A 287 5.58 -42.11 -21.41
CA SER A 287 6.14 -43.42 -21.02
C SER A 287 6.09 -44.42 -22.18
N LYS A 288 6.98 -45.41 -22.13
CA LYS A 288 6.91 -46.55 -23.07
C LYS A 288 5.67 -47.38 -22.75
N ASN A 289 5.07 -47.91 -23.82
CA ASN A 289 3.83 -48.67 -23.83
C ASN A 289 2.56 -47.88 -23.44
N MET A 290 2.64 -46.54 -23.33
CA MET A 290 1.43 -45.74 -23.23
C MET A 290 0.66 -45.67 -24.52
N ASP A 291 -0.60 -45.33 -24.45
CA ASP A 291 -1.46 -45.11 -25.61
C ASP A 291 -0.93 -43.95 -26.48
N LEU A 292 -0.93 -44.13 -27.79
CA LEU A 292 -0.45 -43.11 -28.72
C LEU A 292 -1.33 -41.84 -28.68
N TYR A 293 -2.64 -41.98 -28.48
CA TYR A 293 -3.55 -40.86 -28.38
C TYR A 293 -3.20 -39.98 -27.19
N ASP A 294 -2.93 -40.61 -26.02
CA ASP A 294 -2.53 -39.89 -24.80
C ASP A 294 -1.15 -39.26 -24.97
N ALA A 295 -0.20 -39.93 -25.63
CA ALA A 295 1.10 -39.35 -25.94
C ALA A 295 1.02 -38.08 -26.78
N ILE A 296 0.18 -38.12 -27.85
CA ILE A 296 -0.07 -36.98 -28.70
C ILE A 296 -0.72 -35.84 -27.95
N LYS A 297 -1.68 -36.14 -27.07
CA LYS A 297 -2.32 -35.14 -26.21
C LYS A 297 -1.31 -34.42 -25.35
N ILE A 298 -0.43 -35.16 -24.65
CA ILE A 298 0.65 -34.59 -23.83
C ILE A 298 1.58 -33.69 -24.66
N LEU A 299 1.98 -34.14 -25.86
CA LEU A 299 2.87 -33.35 -26.72
C LEU A 299 2.20 -32.09 -27.23
N ASN A 300 0.93 -32.13 -27.61
CA ASN A 300 0.17 -30.97 -28.06
C ASN A 300 -0.08 -29.97 -26.95
N GLU A 301 -0.41 -30.42 -25.73
CA GLU A 301 -0.58 -29.58 -24.55
C GLU A 301 0.70 -28.84 -24.15
N ASN A 302 1.89 -29.42 -24.51
CA ASN A 302 3.19 -28.81 -24.27
C ASN A 302 3.80 -28.15 -25.54
N GLU A 303 3.02 -28.02 -26.63
CA GLU A 303 3.43 -27.40 -27.90
C GLU A 303 4.70 -28.05 -28.52
N ILE A 304 4.87 -29.37 -28.31
CA ILE A 304 6.02 -30.13 -28.82
C ILE A 304 5.62 -30.80 -30.15
N SER A 305 6.31 -30.43 -31.23
CA SER A 305 6.15 -31.06 -32.50
C SER A 305 6.61 -32.51 -32.45
N TYR A 306 5.92 -33.40 -33.18
CA TYR A 306 6.25 -34.82 -33.21
C TYR A 306 6.14 -35.44 -34.61
N THR A 307 6.83 -36.55 -34.78
CA THR A 307 6.73 -37.42 -35.96
C THR A 307 6.44 -38.83 -35.45
N ILE A 308 5.70 -39.59 -36.28
CA ILE A 308 5.37 -40.97 -35.94
C ILE A 308 6.12 -41.90 -36.92
N SER A 309 6.70 -42.95 -36.39
CA SER A 309 7.45 -43.96 -37.13
C SER A 309 7.11 -45.39 -36.65
N GLY A 310 7.44 -46.39 -37.41
CA GLY A 310 7.15 -47.80 -37.13
C GLY A 310 5.94 -48.29 -37.88
N GLU A 311 4.80 -48.47 -37.25
CA GLU A 311 3.58 -48.95 -37.90
C GLU A 311 2.96 -47.90 -38.82
N SER A 312 2.43 -48.31 -39.97
CA SER A 312 1.70 -47.40 -40.86
C SER A 312 0.34 -47.06 -40.26
N ILE A 313 0.12 -45.73 -40.04
CA ILE A 313 -1.13 -45.23 -39.53
C ILE A 313 -2.01 -44.80 -40.72
N SER A 314 -3.20 -45.38 -40.82
CA SER A 314 -4.23 -44.95 -41.77
C SER A 314 -5.47 -44.47 -41.02
N GLY A 315 -5.89 -43.23 -41.28
CA GLY A 315 -7.07 -42.62 -40.69
C GLY A 315 -6.78 -41.89 -39.38
N SER A 316 -7.83 -41.50 -38.65
CA SER A 316 -7.75 -40.77 -37.36
C SER A 316 -7.24 -41.69 -36.25
N ILE A 317 -6.34 -41.18 -35.44
CA ILE A 317 -5.81 -41.87 -34.26
C ILE A 317 -6.83 -41.79 -33.14
N THR A 318 -7.31 -42.94 -32.64
CA THR A 318 -8.18 -43.05 -31.47
C THR A 318 -7.52 -43.85 -30.37
N SER A 319 -7.97 -43.68 -29.13
CA SER A 319 -7.43 -44.40 -27.97
C SER A 319 -7.53 -45.91 -28.13
N GLY A 320 -6.52 -46.65 -27.71
CA GLY A 320 -6.46 -48.10 -27.76
C GLY A 320 -6.00 -48.72 -29.06
N GLN A 321 -5.70 -47.92 -30.10
CA GLN A 321 -5.28 -48.46 -31.41
C GLN A 321 -3.77 -48.75 -31.50
N TYR A 322 -2.95 -47.87 -30.92
CA TYR A 322 -1.50 -47.93 -31.04
C TYR A 322 -0.85 -47.66 -29.70
N THR A 323 0.31 -48.24 -29.46
CA THR A 323 1.14 -48.02 -28.28
C THR A 323 2.50 -47.45 -28.65
N VAL A 324 3.00 -46.49 -27.88
CA VAL A 324 4.35 -45.90 -28.03
C VAL A 324 5.39 -46.92 -27.57
N LYS A 325 6.24 -47.41 -28.45
CA LYS A 325 7.28 -48.37 -28.17
C LYS A 325 8.60 -47.73 -27.79
N ASN A 326 8.93 -46.60 -28.43
CA ASN A 326 10.18 -45.92 -28.14
C ASN A 326 10.08 -44.43 -28.49
N PHE A 327 10.82 -43.62 -27.77
CA PHE A 327 11.06 -42.21 -28.00
C PHE A 327 12.35 -41.76 -27.31
N LYS A 328 12.93 -40.65 -27.75
CA LYS A 328 14.08 -40.01 -27.12
C LYS A 328 13.65 -39.50 -25.74
N SER A 329 14.37 -39.84 -24.67
CA SER A 329 14.00 -39.48 -23.28
C SER A 329 14.01 -37.96 -23.02
N THR A 330 14.81 -37.23 -23.78
CA THR A 330 15.01 -35.78 -23.67
C THR A 330 15.13 -35.14 -25.05
N ILE A 331 14.62 -33.93 -25.18
CA ILE A 331 14.74 -33.09 -26.39
C ILE A 331 15.22 -31.68 -25.99
N LYS A 332 15.83 -30.97 -26.91
CA LYS A 332 16.06 -29.54 -26.76
C LYS A 332 14.78 -28.76 -27.08
N ALA A 333 14.64 -27.57 -26.49
CA ALA A 333 13.51 -26.68 -26.83
C ALA A 333 13.46 -26.42 -28.34
N GLY A 334 12.28 -26.61 -28.95
CA GLY A 334 12.06 -26.49 -30.39
C GLY A 334 12.45 -27.74 -31.22
N GLU A 335 13.00 -28.78 -30.61
CA GLU A 335 13.27 -30.07 -31.28
C GLU A 335 11.99 -30.91 -31.31
N SER A 336 11.72 -31.58 -32.44
CA SER A 336 10.59 -32.50 -32.57
C SER A 336 10.90 -33.86 -31.97
N VAL A 337 9.86 -34.55 -31.48
CA VAL A 337 9.94 -35.90 -30.92
C VAL A 337 9.58 -36.92 -32.00
N SER A 338 10.41 -37.95 -32.20
CA SER A 338 10.03 -39.10 -33.00
C SER A 338 9.47 -40.19 -32.08
N LEU A 339 8.20 -40.57 -32.27
CA LEU A 339 7.52 -41.65 -31.58
C LEU A 339 7.55 -42.89 -32.45
N THR A 340 8.17 -43.97 -31.98
CA THR A 340 8.06 -45.28 -32.61
C THR A 340 6.86 -46.01 -32.03
N VAL A 341 5.94 -46.48 -32.90
CA VAL A 341 4.66 -47.05 -32.46
C VAL A 341 4.46 -48.47 -33.01
N ALA A 342 3.61 -49.24 -32.34
CA ALA A 342 3.10 -50.50 -32.80
C ALA A 342 1.60 -50.63 -32.52
N LYS A 343 0.88 -51.46 -33.22
CA LYS A 343 -0.54 -51.77 -32.93
C LYS A 343 -0.67 -52.27 -31.47
N ALA A 344 -1.70 -51.81 -30.79
CA ALA A 344 -2.04 -52.30 -29.48
C ALA A 344 -2.45 -53.80 -29.55
N SER A 345 -1.86 -54.65 -28.73
CA SER A 345 -2.25 -56.07 -28.65
C SER A 345 -3.65 -56.14 -28.05
N SER A 346 -4.61 -56.73 -28.73
CA SER A 346 -5.92 -57.04 -28.16
C SER A 346 -5.78 -58.18 -27.18
N SER A 347 -5.59 -57.89 -25.91
CA SER A 347 -5.75 -58.85 -24.81
C SER A 347 -7.18 -58.73 -24.26
N ASN A 348 -8.02 -59.71 -24.63
CA ASN A 348 -9.25 -60.01 -23.88
C ASN A 348 -8.86 -60.35 -22.46
N ASN A 349 -9.22 -59.54 -21.52
CA ASN A 349 -9.45 -59.97 -20.15
C ASN A 349 -10.56 -59.14 -19.51
N ASN A 350 -11.71 -59.79 -19.40
CA ASN A 350 -12.76 -59.52 -18.44
C ASN A 350 -12.18 -59.66 -17.02
N SER A 351 -12.39 -58.72 -16.18
CA SER A 351 -12.77 -58.95 -14.78
C SER A 351 -12.92 -57.64 -13.95
N ASN A 352 -14.15 -57.43 -13.58
CA ASN A 352 -14.68 -56.99 -12.26
C ASN A 352 -14.03 -55.89 -11.42
N ASN A 353 -14.88 -54.93 -11.21
CA ASN A 353 -15.22 -54.30 -9.91
C ASN A 353 -14.15 -54.14 -8.84
N ASN A 354 -13.88 -52.93 -8.41
CA ASN A 354 -14.35 -52.51 -7.07
C ASN A 354 -14.16 -50.99 -6.81
N ASN A 355 -15.20 -50.42 -6.26
CA ASN A 355 -15.26 -49.15 -5.60
C ASN A 355 -14.14 -48.95 -4.59
N HIS A 356 -13.51 -47.81 -4.61
CA HIS A 356 -13.06 -47.18 -3.35
C HIS A 356 -13.08 -45.67 -3.48
N SER A 357 -14.05 -45.07 -2.77
CA SER A 357 -14.07 -43.68 -2.40
C SER A 357 -12.92 -43.39 -1.45
N ASN A 358 -12.13 -42.42 -1.74
CA ASN A 358 -11.33 -41.76 -0.70
C ASN A 358 -11.44 -40.24 -0.84
N ASN A 359 -12.13 -39.70 0.15
CA ASN A 359 -12.07 -38.29 0.56
C ASN A 359 -10.63 -37.89 0.85
N TYR A 360 -10.20 -36.81 0.34
CA TYR A 360 -9.10 -36.03 0.91
C TYR A 360 -9.57 -34.62 1.19
N ASP A 361 -9.72 -34.35 2.49
CA ASP A 361 -9.71 -33.00 3.07
C ASP A 361 -8.38 -32.34 2.77
N SER A 362 -8.44 -31.16 2.20
CA SER A 362 -7.29 -30.26 2.12
C SER A 362 -7.53 -29.01 2.96
N ASN A 363 -7.11 -29.11 4.22
CA ASN A 363 -6.76 -27.94 5.02
C ASN A 363 -5.39 -27.41 4.55
N ASN A 364 -5.35 -26.23 4.05
CA ASN A 364 -4.09 -25.48 3.92
C ASN A 364 -4.28 -24.07 4.47
N ASN A 365 -3.92 -23.90 5.73
CA ASN A 365 -3.71 -22.62 6.38
C ASN A 365 -2.35 -22.10 5.95
N GLY A 366 -2.33 -21.15 5.05
CA GLY A 366 -1.16 -20.35 4.71
C GLY A 366 -1.22 -19.00 5.42
N ASN A 367 -0.53 -18.90 6.54
CA ASN A 367 -0.32 -17.66 7.29
C ASN A 367 0.79 -16.87 6.60
N SER A 368 0.46 -15.76 5.93
CA SER A 368 1.44 -14.80 5.43
C SER A 368 1.39 -13.55 6.30
N ASN A 369 2.28 -13.49 7.28
CA ASN A 369 2.62 -12.27 7.99
C ASN A 369 3.49 -11.38 7.08
N GLY A 370 2.87 -10.48 6.33
CA GLY A 370 3.52 -9.28 5.81
C GLY A 370 3.69 -8.29 6.96
N SER A 371 4.90 -7.76 7.17
CA SER A 371 5.17 -6.91 8.31
C SER A 371 4.50 -5.55 8.14
N ALA A 372 3.81 -5.11 9.18
CA ALA A 372 3.17 -3.79 9.28
C ALA A 372 4.15 -2.59 9.13
N LEU A 373 5.45 -2.85 9.11
CA LEU A 373 6.50 -1.85 8.92
C LEU A 373 6.63 -1.42 7.45
N ASP A 374 6.38 -2.32 6.50
CA ASP A 374 6.49 -2.01 5.06
C ASP A 374 5.33 -1.11 4.59
N GLU A 375 4.15 -1.23 5.22
CA GLU A 375 3.01 -0.33 4.92
C GLU A 375 3.21 1.08 5.48
N LEU A 376 3.90 1.22 6.62
CA LEU A 376 4.19 2.52 7.24
C LEU A 376 5.24 3.33 6.46
N GLU A 377 6.25 2.68 5.91
CA GLU A 377 7.27 3.34 5.10
C GLU A 377 6.68 3.85 3.77
N ASP A 378 5.79 3.09 3.16
CA ASP A 378 5.09 3.48 1.93
C ASP A 378 4.11 4.64 2.17
N ASP A 379 3.40 4.66 3.29
CA ASP A 379 2.48 5.76 3.64
C ASP A 379 3.25 7.05 3.99
N LEU A 380 4.37 6.95 4.68
CA LEU A 380 5.20 8.10 5.05
C LEU A 380 5.85 8.75 3.81
N ASN A 381 6.38 7.94 2.90
CA ASN A 381 6.97 8.43 1.64
C ASN A 381 5.93 9.08 0.73
N SER A 382 4.71 8.58 0.71
CA SER A 382 3.60 9.16 -0.03
C SER A 382 3.18 10.54 0.52
N ILE A 383 3.15 10.68 1.86
CA ILE A 383 2.82 11.95 2.54
C ILE A 383 3.92 13.00 2.32
N LEU A 384 5.18 12.61 2.39
CA LEU A 384 6.32 13.53 2.19
C LEU A 384 6.41 14.04 0.76
N HIS A 385 6.14 13.19 -0.22
CA HIS A 385 6.11 13.60 -1.63
C HIS A 385 4.95 14.56 -1.91
N TRP A 386 3.81 14.35 -1.26
CA TRP A 386 2.62 15.17 -1.45
C TRP A 386 2.73 16.52 -0.73
N LEU A 387 3.31 16.54 0.47
CA LEU A 387 3.60 17.77 1.20
C LEU A 387 4.61 18.65 0.44
N GLY A 388 5.61 18.06 -0.23
CA GLY A 388 6.55 18.79 -1.07
C GLY A 388 5.90 19.47 -2.29
N ALA A 389 4.78 18.94 -2.79
CA ALA A 389 4.05 19.52 -3.91
C ALA A 389 3.06 20.64 -3.49
N LEU A 390 2.74 20.76 -2.20
CA LEU A 390 1.84 21.77 -1.66
C LEU A 390 2.54 23.09 -1.27
N PHE A 391 3.88 23.08 -1.18
CA PHE A 391 4.68 24.21 -0.70
C PHE A 391 5.59 24.83 -1.78
N ASN A 392 5.53 24.36 -3.02
CA ASN A 392 6.11 25.00 -4.21
C ASN A 392 4.97 25.74 -5.00
#